data_bfd7c1ccb7eae9d06982d6e5e136a131
#
_entry.id   bfd7c1ccb7eae9d06982d6e5e136a131
#
_cell.length_a   1.000
_cell.length_b   1.000
_cell.length_c   1.000
_cell.angle_alpha   90.00
_cell.angle_beta   90.00
_cell.angle_gamma   90.00
#
_symmetry.space_group_name_H-M   'P 1'
#
loop_
_entity.id
_entity.type
_entity.pdbx_description
1 polymer ?
#
loop_
_entity_poly.entity_id
_entity_poly.type
_entity_poly.pdbx_seq_one_letter_code
_entity_poly.pdbx_strand_id
1 'polypeptide(L)'
;KLFESAITELEFIRSIASPNGEDFLYVFYQKTSNTYVLMSYNMIVQQVETPIVCNGFTVFNDGTLIYFRSENEAVRHHQVQIWQTPYTVTLKENTAMNNNVLYKIGNKDIVSAMSESQEVIQLLQKEDSYEDLYEDIHKRTNDIIDSYFWLKDEATFNLAAPLTHIRDIASTAIDEFAKVQAQRQHAKDTLVAMQKRVDQLVVDVKNATITSLDQLVELLAATRSMQGAVIDLQNVRYIDTAAVSALRETLQQYNA
;
A
#
# COMPACT_ATOMS: atom_id res chain seq x y z
N LYS A 1 -5.33 4.64 11.87
CA LYS A 1 -5.46 5.94 12.60
C LYS A 1 -4.74 5.80 13.94
N LEU A 2 -3.80 6.68 14.24
CA LEU A 2 -3.24 6.85 15.58
C LEU A 2 -4.21 7.74 16.36
N PHE A 3 -4.71 7.26 17.50
CA PHE A 3 -5.44 8.10 18.43
C PHE A 3 -4.42 8.71 19.39
N GLU A 4 -4.18 10.00 19.30
CA GLU A 4 -3.48 10.74 20.32
C GLU A 4 -4.41 10.89 21.52
N SER A 5 -4.20 10.06 22.53
CA SER A 5 -4.93 10.14 23.80
C SER A 5 -3.99 10.73 24.84
N ALA A 6 -4.51 11.66 25.65
CA ALA A 6 -3.82 12.13 26.85
C ALA A 6 -3.71 11.04 27.95
N ILE A 7 -4.34 9.88 27.74
CA ILE A 7 -4.34 8.75 28.67
C ILE A 7 -3.16 7.85 28.34
N THR A 8 -2.17 7.82 29.23
CA THR A 8 -0.98 6.96 29.14
C THR A 8 -1.12 5.78 30.11
N GLU A 9 -0.24 4.78 30.00
CA GLU A 9 -0.17 3.62 30.91
C GLU A 9 -1.47 2.79 30.96
N LEU A 10 -2.03 2.49 29.77
CA LEU A 10 -3.19 1.63 29.63
C LEU A 10 -2.79 0.15 29.71
N GLU A 11 -3.40 -0.60 30.62
CA GLU A 11 -3.30 -2.05 30.69
C GLU A 11 -4.46 -2.69 29.94
N PHE A 12 -4.17 -3.64 29.05
CA PHE A 12 -5.21 -4.44 28.40
C PHE A 12 -5.83 -5.41 29.38
N ILE A 13 -7.16 -5.41 29.51
CA ILE A 13 -7.90 -6.28 30.41
C ILE A 13 -8.50 -7.47 29.67
N ARG A 14 -9.29 -7.21 28.63
CA ARG A 14 -9.96 -8.25 27.84
C ARG A 14 -10.49 -7.71 26.53
N SER A 15 -10.85 -8.62 25.63
CA SER A 15 -11.68 -8.32 24.46
C SER A 15 -13.02 -9.07 24.54
N ILE A 16 -14.06 -8.46 23.99
CA ILE A 16 -15.40 -9.04 23.85
C ILE A 16 -15.71 -9.02 22.36
N ALA A 17 -15.96 -10.19 21.77
CA ALA A 17 -16.31 -10.31 20.37
C ALA A 17 -17.82 -10.37 20.18
N SER A 18 -18.31 -9.81 19.09
CA SER A 18 -19.69 -10.05 18.63
C SER A 18 -19.82 -11.50 18.13
N PRO A 19 -21.02 -12.10 18.19
CA PRO A 19 -21.23 -13.50 17.79
C PRO A 19 -20.96 -13.75 16.30
N ASN A 20 -21.09 -12.72 15.46
CA ASN A 20 -20.78 -12.79 14.03
C ASN A 20 -19.26 -12.64 13.74
N GLY A 21 -18.44 -12.29 14.76
CA GLY A 21 -17.00 -12.10 14.61
C GLY A 21 -16.60 -10.81 13.88
N GLU A 22 -17.53 -9.90 13.67
CA GLU A 22 -17.30 -8.66 12.94
C GLU A 22 -16.76 -7.55 13.84
N ASP A 23 -17.30 -7.45 15.07
CA ASP A 23 -16.98 -6.39 16.01
C ASP A 23 -16.26 -6.92 17.25
N PHE A 24 -15.27 -6.17 17.69
CA PHE A 24 -14.51 -6.44 18.90
C PHE A 24 -14.49 -5.21 19.80
N LEU A 25 -14.84 -5.39 21.07
CA LEU A 25 -14.67 -4.38 22.11
C LEU A 25 -13.41 -4.68 22.89
N TYR A 26 -12.38 -3.87 22.72
CA TYR A 26 -11.16 -3.93 23.50
C TYR A 26 -11.30 -3.08 24.75
N VAL A 27 -11.02 -3.67 25.90
CA VAL A 27 -11.14 -3.03 27.21
C VAL A 27 -9.75 -2.80 27.77
N PHE A 28 -9.43 -1.56 28.04
CA PHE A 28 -8.21 -1.13 28.71
C PHE A 28 -8.56 -0.46 30.04
N TYR A 29 -7.62 -0.47 30.97
CA TYR A 29 -7.75 0.13 32.28
C TYR A 29 -6.50 0.92 32.65
N GLN A 30 -6.71 2.10 33.21
CA GLN A 30 -5.66 2.94 33.77
C GLN A 30 -5.79 2.97 35.29
N LYS A 31 -4.78 2.43 36.00
CA LYS A 31 -4.77 2.35 37.48
C LYS A 31 -4.72 3.71 38.16
N THR A 32 -3.95 4.64 37.59
CA THR A 32 -3.70 5.96 38.18
C THR A 32 -4.96 6.80 38.29
N SER A 33 -5.84 6.77 37.30
CA SER A 33 -7.09 7.53 37.25
C SER A 33 -8.35 6.70 37.55
N ASN A 34 -8.20 5.39 37.78
CA ASN A 34 -9.32 4.45 37.94
C ASN A 34 -10.29 4.54 36.74
N THR A 35 -9.78 4.53 35.52
CA THR A 35 -10.53 4.79 34.30
C THR A 35 -10.43 3.62 33.33
N TYR A 36 -11.56 3.22 32.76
CA TYR A 36 -11.62 2.27 31.65
C TYR A 36 -11.68 3.01 30.33
N VAL A 37 -11.01 2.47 29.33
CA VAL A 37 -11.10 2.91 27.93
C VAL A 37 -11.62 1.75 27.10
N LEU A 38 -12.81 1.92 26.53
CA LEU A 38 -13.47 0.93 25.69
C LEU A 38 -13.29 1.34 24.23
N MET A 39 -12.68 0.47 23.42
CA MET A 39 -12.43 0.70 22.00
C MET A 39 -13.16 -0.35 21.17
N SER A 40 -14.18 0.07 20.45
CA SER A 40 -14.84 -0.75 19.43
C SER A 40 -14.00 -0.79 18.18
N TYR A 41 -13.77 -1.98 17.67
CA TYR A 41 -13.07 -2.22 16.39
C TYR A 41 -13.93 -3.09 15.50
N ASN A 42 -14.14 -2.65 14.25
CA ASN A 42 -14.83 -3.44 13.24
C ASN A 42 -13.80 -4.07 12.30
N MET A 43 -13.85 -5.40 12.16
CA MET A 43 -12.91 -6.18 11.35
C MET A 43 -13.03 -5.92 9.86
N ILE A 44 -14.24 -5.66 9.36
CA ILE A 44 -14.51 -5.48 7.93
C ILE A 44 -13.99 -4.13 7.48
N VAL A 45 -14.42 -3.04 8.15
CA VAL A 45 -14.03 -1.66 7.81
C VAL A 45 -12.62 -1.33 8.30
N GLN A 46 -12.07 -2.16 9.20
CA GLN A 46 -10.75 -1.98 9.83
C GLN A 46 -10.61 -0.61 10.53
N GLN A 47 -11.67 -0.21 11.20
CA GLN A 47 -11.71 1.08 11.89
C GLN A 47 -11.99 0.91 13.38
N VAL A 48 -11.35 1.76 14.17
CA VAL A 48 -11.64 1.94 15.58
C VAL A 48 -12.60 3.12 15.70
N GLU A 49 -13.71 2.92 16.43
CA GLU A 49 -14.61 4.00 16.78
C GLU A 49 -14.02 4.92 17.86
N THR A 50 -14.68 6.05 18.09
CA THR A 50 -14.26 6.96 19.17
C THR A 50 -14.27 6.24 20.52
N PRO A 51 -13.13 6.18 21.24
CA PRO A 51 -13.04 5.47 22.51
C PRO A 51 -14.02 6.02 23.54
N ILE A 52 -14.69 5.12 24.27
CA ILE A 52 -15.52 5.47 25.42
C ILE A 52 -14.64 5.44 26.66
N VAL A 53 -14.46 6.59 27.30
CA VAL A 53 -13.73 6.73 28.57
C VAL A 53 -14.75 6.75 29.70
N CYS A 54 -14.63 5.83 30.67
CA CYS A 54 -15.59 5.68 31.77
C CYS A 54 -14.91 5.18 33.05
N ASN A 55 -15.58 5.32 34.18
CA ASN A 55 -15.07 4.83 35.47
C ASN A 55 -15.67 3.48 35.88
N GLY A 56 -16.67 3.01 35.16
CA GLY A 56 -17.21 1.68 35.29
C GLY A 56 -18.17 1.36 34.16
N PHE A 57 -18.21 0.08 33.78
CA PHE A 57 -19.06 -0.41 32.71
C PHE A 57 -19.50 -1.86 32.96
N THR A 58 -20.55 -2.26 32.28
CA THR A 58 -20.97 -3.66 32.15
C THR A 58 -21.58 -3.89 30.78
N VAL A 59 -21.38 -5.10 30.24
CA VAL A 59 -22.03 -5.56 29.01
C VAL A 59 -22.90 -6.75 29.38
N PHE A 60 -24.19 -6.65 29.08
CA PHE A 60 -25.16 -7.71 29.34
C PHE A 60 -25.22 -8.70 28.15
N ASN A 61 -25.83 -9.86 28.43
CA ASN A 61 -25.93 -10.94 27.42
C ASN A 61 -26.73 -10.56 26.16
N ASP A 62 -27.62 -9.58 26.28
CA ASP A 62 -28.43 -9.04 25.19
C ASP A 62 -27.69 -7.95 24.37
N GLY A 63 -26.42 -7.66 24.71
CA GLY A 63 -25.60 -6.64 24.07
C GLY A 63 -25.79 -5.23 24.66
N THR A 64 -26.59 -5.08 25.70
CA THR A 64 -26.74 -3.78 26.38
C THR A 64 -25.45 -3.43 27.10
N LEU A 65 -24.79 -2.34 26.69
CA LEU A 65 -23.65 -1.73 27.38
C LEU A 65 -24.12 -0.61 28.27
N ILE A 66 -23.81 -0.71 29.55
CA ILE A 66 -24.07 0.35 30.52
C ILE A 66 -22.75 0.86 31.04
N TYR A 67 -22.57 2.17 31.03
CA TYR A 67 -21.38 2.79 31.61
C TYR A 67 -21.67 4.12 32.28
N PHE A 68 -20.78 4.54 33.20
CA PHE A 68 -20.88 5.82 33.89
C PHE A 68 -19.51 6.51 33.94
N ARG A 69 -19.55 7.83 34.06
CA ARG A 69 -18.39 8.67 34.34
C ARG A 69 -18.53 9.30 35.71
N SER A 70 -17.46 9.25 36.50
CA SER A 70 -17.41 9.95 37.76
C SER A 70 -17.05 11.42 37.49
N GLU A 71 -17.77 12.32 38.11
CA GLU A 71 -17.44 13.73 38.16
C GLU A 71 -16.37 13.98 39.24
N ASN A 72 -15.56 15.04 39.08
CA ASN A 72 -14.51 15.37 40.05
C ASN A 72 -15.04 15.82 41.40
N GLU A 73 -16.32 16.19 41.47
CA GLU A 73 -17.00 16.59 42.68
C GLU A 73 -17.94 15.49 43.14
N ALA A 74 -18.12 15.34 44.47
CA ALA A 74 -19.04 14.39 45.04
C ALA A 74 -20.49 14.80 44.73
N VAL A 75 -21.12 14.07 43.82
CA VAL A 75 -22.51 14.29 43.40
C VAL A 75 -23.42 13.18 43.96
N ARG A 76 -24.69 13.50 44.23
CA ARG A 76 -25.67 12.52 44.70
C ARG A 76 -26.22 11.64 43.57
N HIS A 77 -26.13 12.09 42.33
CA HIS A 77 -26.70 11.42 41.17
C HIS A 77 -25.62 11.33 40.09
N HIS A 78 -25.38 10.11 39.59
CA HIS A 78 -24.48 9.87 38.46
C HIS A 78 -25.29 9.62 37.20
N GLN A 79 -24.84 10.20 36.08
CA GLN A 79 -25.42 9.90 34.79
C GLN A 79 -24.91 8.54 34.31
N VAL A 80 -25.84 7.65 34.02
CA VAL A 80 -25.57 6.33 33.42
C VAL A 80 -25.99 6.38 31.99
N GLN A 81 -25.07 5.98 31.08
CA GLN A 81 -25.39 5.84 29.68
C GLN A 81 -25.68 4.39 29.34
N ILE A 82 -26.70 4.17 28.52
CA ILE A 82 -27.16 2.84 28.12
C ILE A 82 -27.13 2.80 26.59
N TRP A 83 -26.36 1.88 26.07
CA TRP A 83 -26.15 1.72 24.62
C TRP A 83 -26.49 0.29 24.22
N GLN A 84 -27.17 0.11 23.09
CA GLN A 84 -27.31 -1.20 22.47
C GLN A 84 -26.11 -1.46 21.57
N THR A 85 -25.41 -2.57 21.80
CA THR A 85 -24.19 -2.95 21.07
C THR A 85 -24.34 -4.32 20.41
N PRO A 86 -23.47 -4.70 19.46
CA PRO A 86 -23.48 -6.02 18.85
C PRO A 86 -22.89 -7.13 19.74
N TYR A 87 -22.40 -6.81 20.95
CA TYR A 87 -21.72 -7.76 21.85
C TYR A 87 -22.70 -8.63 22.63
N THR A 88 -23.51 -9.42 21.90
CA THR A 88 -24.46 -10.37 22.49
C THR A 88 -23.80 -11.73 22.73
N VAL A 89 -24.28 -12.52 23.69
CA VAL A 89 -23.76 -13.87 23.95
C VAL A 89 -24.26 -14.86 22.91
N THR A 90 -25.44 -14.66 22.37
CA THR A 90 -26.05 -15.54 21.38
C THR A 90 -26.50 -14.76 20.16
N LEU A 91 -26.21 -15.30 18.97
CA LEU A 91 -26.93 -14.89 17.77
C LEU A 91 -28.43 -15.09 18.04
N LYS A 92 -29.23 -14.05 17.81
CA LYS A 92 -30.67 -14.24 17.73
C LYS A 92 -30.91 -15.28 16.65
N GLU A 93 -31.32 -16.48 17.05
CA GLU A 93 -31.62 -17.57 16.11
C GLU A 93 -32.81 -17.15 15.24
N ASN A 94 -32.55 -16.48 14.14
CA ASN A 94 -33.48 -16.47 13.03
C ASN A 94 -33.31 -17.82 12.32
N THR A 95 -33.90 -18.82 12.94
CA THR A 95 -33.95 -20.22 12.50
C THR A 95 -34.87 -20.41 11.30
N ALA A 96 -34.68 -19.67 10.23
CA ALA A 96 -34.98 -20.23 8.93
C ALA A 96 -33.71 -20.97 8.51
N MET A 97 -33.70 -22.29 8.63
CA MET A 97 -32.72 -23.16 7.99
C MET A 97 -32.81 -22.93 6.48
N ASN A 98 -32.22 -21.83 6.02
CA ASN A 98 -32.12 -21.53 4.62
C ASN A 98 -31.01 -22.43 4.06
N ASN A 99 -31.34 -23.15 3.00
CA ASN A 99 -30.42 -23.93 2.19
C ASN A 99 -29.42 -23.01 1.43
N ASN A 100 -29.21 -21.79 1.93
CA ASN A 100 -28.35 -20.80 1.33
C ASN A 100 -26.88 -21.20 1.52
N VAL A 101 -26.10 -21.10 0.46
CA VAL A 101 -24.67 -21.39 0.42
C VAL A 101 -23.92 -20.57 1.48
N LEU A 102 -24.26 -19.30 1.65
CA LEU A 102 -23.64 -18.39 2.63
C LEU A 102 -23.80 -18.89 4.08
N TYR A 103 -24.93 -19.51 4.41
CA TYR A 103 -25.14 -20.09 5.73
C TYR A 103 -24.22 -21.29 6.00
N LYS A 104 -23.85 -22.05 4.96
CA LYS A 104 -22.95 -23.20 5.07
C LYS A 104 -21.48 -22.82 5.23
N ILE A 105 -21.08 -21.64 4.71
CA ILE A 105 -19.70 -21.12 4.77
C ILE A 105 -19.35 -20.72 6.21
N GLY A 106 -20.28 -20.09 6.89
CA GLY A 106 -20.10 -19.58 8.26
C GLY A 106 -19.60 -18.12 8.30
N ASN A 107 -20.00 -17.43 9.37
CA ASN A 107 -19.74 -15.99 9.51
C ASN A 107 -18.25 -15.65 9.53
N LYS A 108 -17.42 -16.48 10.16
CA LYS A 108 -15.97 -16.21 10.27
C LYS A 108 -15.30 -16.07 8.91
N ASP A 109 -15.56 -17.01 8.00
CA ASP A 109 -14.92 -17.01 6.68
C ASP A 109 -15.44 -15.87 5.81
N ILE A 110 -16.75 -15.54 5.93
CA ILE A 110 -17.34 -14.40 5.23
C ILE A 110 -16.73 -13.08 5.72
N VAL A 111 -16.63 -12.87 7.04
CA VAL A 111 -16.02 -11.67 7.64
C VAL A 111 -14.55 -11.53 7.23
N SER A 112 -13.79 -12.63 7.24
CA SER A 112 -12.40 -12.62 6.79
C SER A 112 -12.27 -12.21 5.32
N ALA A 113 -13.08 -12.81 4.44
CA ALA A 113 -13.08 -12.44 3.01
C ALA A 113 -13.46 -10.98 2.77
N MET A 114 -14.43 -10.45 3.52
CA MET A 114 -14.82 -9.03 3.45
C MET A 114 -13.69 -8.11 3.93
N SER A 115 -13.03 -8.47 5.04
CA SER A 115 -11.88 -7.72 5.57
C SER A 115 -10.72 -7.67 4.59
N GLU A 116 -10.33 -8.82 4.01
CA GLU A 116 -9.25 -8.90 3.03
C GLU A 116 -9.60 -8.15 1.73
N SER A 117 -10.87 -8.23 1.29
CA SER A 117 -11.34 -7.44 0.15
C SER A 117 -11.28 -5.94 0.42
N GLN A 118 -11.59 -5.51 1.65
CA GLN A 118 -11.44 -4.11 2.07
C GLN A 118 -9.98 -3.64 2.04
N GLU A 119 -9.02 -4.51 2.37
CA GLU A 119 -7.60 -4.20 2.23
C GLU A 119 -7.20 -3.92 0.78
N VAL A 120 -7.70 -4.72 -0.17
CA VAL A 120 -7.49 -4.48 -1.61
C VAL A 120 -8.09 -3.14 -2.03
N ILE A 121 -9.30 -2.81 -1.57
CA ILE A 121 -9.93 -1.50 -1.83
C ILE A 121 -9.07 -0.35 -1.29
N GLN A 122 -8.53 -0.48 -0.09
CA GLN A 122 -7.65 0.53 0.50
C GLN A 122 -6.35 0.71 -0.31
N LEU A 123 -5.77 -0.39 -0.83
CA LEU A 123 -4.61 -0.31 -1.72
C LEU A 123 -4.93 0.41 -3.03
N LEU A 124 -6.10 0.12 -3.62
CA LEU A 124 -6.56 0.78 -4.86
C LEU A 124 -6.85 2.28 -4.69
N GLN A 125 -7.16 2.73 -3.46
CA GLN A 125 -7.46 4.13 -3.14
C GLN A 125 -6.20 4.95 -2.79
N LYS A 126 -5.01 4.33 -2.72
CA LYS A 126 -3.77 5.06 -2.47
C LYS A 126 -3.42 5.94 -3.67
N GLU A 127 -3.23 7.23 -3.41
CA GLU A 127 -2.80 8.19 -4.43
C GLU A 127 -1.29 8.09 -4.71
N ASP A 128 -0.50 7.72 -3.70
CA ASP A 128 0.94 7.55 -3.82
C ASP A 128 1.27 6.12 -4.31
N SER A 129 1.74 6.01 -5.54
CA SER A 129 2.27 4.75 -6.07
C SER A 129 3.68 4.51 -5.55
N TYR A 130 3.88 3.44 -4.80
CA TYR A 130 5.20 2.91 -4.44
C TYR A 130 5.56 1.70 -5.34
N GLU A 131 6.84 1.35 -5.36
CA GLU A 131 7.38 0.37 -6.31
C GLU A 131 6.63 -0.97 -6.28
N ASP A 132 6.26 -1.44 -5.09
CA ASP A 132 5.63 -2.76 -4.89
C ASP A 132 4.09 -2.72 -4.82
N LEU A 133 3.44 -1.57 -5.05
CA LEU A 133 1.98 -1.43 -4.91
C LEU A 133 1.20 -2.43 -5.76
N TYR A 134 1.59 -2.57 -7.03
CA TYR A 134 0.90 -3.47 -7.95
C TYR A 134 1.17 -4.95 -7.63
N GLU A 135 2.36 -5.27 -7.10
CA GLU A 135 2.70 -6.60 -6.60
C GLU A 135 1.86 -6.96 -5.38
N ASP A 136 1.70 -6.02 -4.43
CA ASP A 136 0.84 -6.19 -3.25
C ASP A 136 -0.61 -6.42 -3.66
N ILE A 137 -1.14 -5.62 -4.61
CA ILE A 137 -2.52 -5.78 -5.12
C ILE A 137 -2.67 -7.15 -5.79
N HIS A 138 -1.75 -7.53 -6.68
CA HIS A 138 -1.77 -8.80 -7.38
C HIS A 138 -1.77 -9.99 -6.40
N LYS A 139 -0.84 -9.98 -5.44
CA LYS A 139 -0.70 -11.04 -4.44
C LYS A 139 -1.94 -11.17 -3.58
N ARG A 140 -2.42 -10.08 -2.96
CA ARG A 140 -3.60 -10.11 -2.09
C ARG A 140 -4.85 -10.55 -2.82
N THR A 141 -5.04 -10.06 -4.04
CA THR A 141 -6.19 -10.46 -4.86
C THR A 141 -6.15 -11.94 -5.21
N ASN A 142 -4.96 -12.47 -5.52
CA ASN A 142 -4.79 -13.90 -5.78
C ASN A 142 -5.05 -14.73 -4.52
N ASP A 143 -4.50 -14.33 -3.38
CA ASP A 143 -4.70 -15.00 -2.09
C ASP A 143 -6.20 -15.09 -1.72
N ILE A 144 -6.99 -14.03 -1.96
CA ILE A 144 -8.45 -14.02 -1.74
C ILE A 144 -9.15 -15.02 -2.67
N ILE A 145 -8.82 -15.01 -3.98
CA ILE A 145 -9.44 -15.93 -4.96
C ILE A 145 -9.15 -17.39 -4.61
N ASP A 146 -7.95 -17.70 -4.15
CA ASP A 146 -7.52 -19.04 -3.82
C ASP A 146 -8.06 -19.51 -2.47
N SER A 147 -8.16 -18.61 -1.48
CA SER A 147 -8.65 -18.95 -0.13
C SER A 147 -10.16 -19.12 -0.10
N TYR A 148 -10.91 -18.36 -0.87
CA TYR A 148 -12.38 -18.30 -0.82
C TYR A 148 -13.02 -18.80 -2.12
N PHE A 149 -12.94 -20.10 -2.38
CA PHE A 149 -13.45 -20.76 -3.59
C PHE A 149 -14.93 -20.46 -3.87
N TRP A 150 -15.71 -20.18 -2.82
CA TRP A 150 -17.15 -19.89 -2.89
C TRP A 150 -17.45 -18.49 -3.48
N LEU A 151 -16.47 -17.62 -3.65
CA LEU A 151 -16.64 -16.33 -4.34
C LEU A 151 -17.03 -16.46 -5.81
N LYS A 152 -16.88 -17.66 -6.40
CA LYS A 152 -17.31 -17.99 -7.77
C LYS A 152 -18.79 -18.35 -7.86
N ASP A 153 -19.46 -18.54 -6.71
CA ASP A 153 -20.86 -18.95 -6.67
C ASP A 153 -21.78 -17.78 -7.03
N GLU A 154 -22.92 -18.09 -7.64
CA GLU A 154 -23.96 -17.11 -8.00
C GLU A 154 -24.56 -16.46 -6.75
N ALA A 155 -24.65 -17.19 -5.64
CA ALA A 155 -25.11 -16.68 -4.34
C ALA A 155 -24.22 -15.59 -3.76
N THR A 156 -22.97 -15.48 -4.20
CA THR A 156 -22.00 -14.44 -3.83
C THR A 156 -21.81 -13.41 -4.96
N PHE A 157 -22.75 -13.33 -5.90
CA PHE A 157 -22.67 -12.42 -7.05
C PHE A 157 -21.42 -12.59 -7.91
N ASN A 158 -20.80 -13.78 -7.89
CA ASN A 158 -19.56 -14.07 -8.62
C ASN A 158 -18.46 -13.02 -8.38
N LEU A 159 -18.21 -12.67 -7.11
CA LEU A 159 -17.18 -11.68 -6.73
C LEU A 159 -15.76 -12.07 -7.16
N ALA A 160 -15.54 -13.34 -7.51
CA ALA A 160 -14.28 -13.76 -8.09
C ALA A 160 -13.97 -13.10 -9.44
N ALA A 161 -14.98 -12.73 -10.23
CA ALA A 161 -14.79 -12.10 -11.54
C ALA A 161 -14.12 -10.72 -11.44
N PRO A 162 -14.64 -9.75 -10.67
CA PRO A 162 -13.97 -8.46 -10.50
C PRO A 162 -12.60 -8.58 -9.84
N LEU A 163 -12.40 -9.49 -8.88
CA LEU A 163 -11.10 -9.75 -8.27
C LEU A 163 -10.09 -10.26 -9.32
N THR A 164 -10.49 -11.21 -10.17
CA THR A 164 -9.65 -11.69 -11.28
C THR A 164 -9.27 -10.55 -12.22
N HIS A 165 -10.20 -9.66 -12.54
CA HIS A 165 -9.93 -8.50 -13.39
C HIS A 165 -8.91 -7.53 -12.75
N ILE A 166 -9.04 -7.26 -11.45
CA ILE A 166 -8.07 -6.44 -10.70
C ILE A 166 -6.69 -7.10 -10.74
N ARG A 167 -6.60 -8.40 -10.47
CA ARG A 167 -5.36 -9.17 -10.52
C ARG A 167 -4.67 -9.08 -11.89
N ASP A 168 -5.43 -9.26 -12.97
CA ASP A 168 -4.91 -9.26 -14.34
C ASP A 168 -4.43 -7.86 -14.76
N ILE A 169 -5.14 -6.80 -14.33
CA ILE A 169 -4.69 -5.41 -14.53
C ILE A 169 -3.41 -5.15 -13.74
N ALA A 170 -3.33 -5.58 -12.48
CA ALA A 170 -2.14 -5.41 -11.66
C ALA A 170 -0.93 -6.13 -12.28
N SER A 171 -1.12 -7.37 -12.79
CA SER A 171 -0.07 -8.10 -13.52
C SER A 171 0.42 -7.33 -14.75
N THR A 172 -0.50 -6.77 -15.53
CA THR A 172 -0.14 -5.94 -16.70
C THR A 172 0.64 -4.69 -16.29
N ALA A 173 0.25 -4.05 -15.20
CA ALA A 173 0.94 -2.87 -14.68
C ALA A 173 2.37 -3.19 -14.21
N ILE A 174 2.57 -4.34 -13.55
CA ILE A 174 3.90 -4.85 -13.16
C ILE A 174 4.80 -5.03 -14.39
N ASP A 175 4.28 -5.68 -15.43
CA ASP A 175 5.03 -5.92 -16.68
C ASP A 175 5.41 -4.61 -17.37
N GLU A 176 4.50 -3.63 -17.44
CA GLU A 176 4.78 -2.32 -18.03
C GLU A 176 5.78 -1.52 -17.18
N PHE A 177 5.67 -1.58 -15.86
CA PHE A 177 6.63 -0.93 -14.96
C PHE A 177 8.03 -1.52 -15.13
N ALA A 178 8.16 -2.85 -15.17
CA ALA A 178 9.42 -3.55 -15.41
C ALA A 178 10.06 -3.14 -16.77
N LYS A 179 9.25 -3.01 -17.83
CA LYS A 179 9.72 -2.52 -19.14
C LYS A 179 10.25 -1.08 -19.06
N VAL A 180 9.55 -0.19 -18.36
CA VAL A 180 9.99 1.20 -18.18
C VAL A 180 11.30 1.26 -17.39
N GLN A 181 11.44 0.48 -16.33
CA GLN A 181 12.65 0.39 -15.54
C GLN A 181 13.83 -0.14 -16.37
N ALA A 182 13.62 -1.20 -17.15
CA ALA A 182 14.63 -1.74 -18.04
C ALA A 182 15.09 -0.70 -19.10
N GLN A 183 14.14 0.07 -19.67
CA GLN A 183 14.47 1.14 -20.62
C GLN A 183 15.26 2.29 -19.99
N ARG A 184 14.91 2.69 -18.76
CA ARG A 184 15.65 3.71 -18.00
C ARG A 184 17.07 3.25 -17.66
N GLN A 185 17.22 1.99 -17.24
CA GLN A 185 18.53 1.43 -16.95
C GLN A 185 19.38 1.34 -18.22
N HIS A 186 18.81 0.87 -19.33
CA HIS A 186 19.48 0.82 -20.63
C HIS A 186 19.95 2.21 -21.10
N ALA A 187 19.10 3.24 -20.96
CA ALA A 187 19.46 4.61 -21.29
C ALA A 187 20.64 5.11 -20.44
N LYS A 188 20.62 4.83 -19.12
CA LYS A 188 21.72 5.17 -18.21
C LYS A 188 23.02 4.48 -18.58
N ASP A 189 22.98 3.16 -18.85
CA ASP A 189 24.16 2.38 -19.20
C ASP A 189 24.74 2.84 -20.53
N THR A 190 23.90 3.15 -21.52
CA THR A 190 24.30 3.69 -22.81
C THR A 190 24.98 5.05 -22.67
N LEU A 191 24.45 5.93 -21.82
CA LEU A 191 25.05 7.24 -21.53
C LEU A 191 26.42 7.10 -20.87
N VAL A 192 26.55 6.22 -19.85
CA VAL A 192 27.83 5.95 -19.18
C VAL A 192 28.87 5.36 -20.17
N ALA A 193 28.46 4.44 -21.02
CA ALA A 193 29.34 3.88 -22.04
C ALA A 193 29.80 4.95 -23.05
N MET A 194 28.90 5.84 -23.47
CA MET A 194 29.24 6.93 -24.38
C MET A 194 30.16 7.95 -23.71
N GLN A 195 29.92 8.32 -22.46
CA GLN A 195 30.79 9.20 -21.67
C GLN A 195 32.23 8.67 -21.67
N LYS A 196 32.43 7.38 -21.35
CA LYS A 196 33.76 6.74 -21.37
C LYS A 196 34.45 6.82 -22.73
N ARG A 197 33.69 6.63 -23.82
CA ARG A 197 34.22 6.71 -25.16
C ARG A 197 34.62 8.14 -25.55
N VAL A 198 33.83 9.13 -25.14
CA VAL A 198 34.15 10.55 -25.34
C VAL A 198 35.39 10.93 -24.55
N ASP A 199 35.46 10.54 -23.26
CA ASP A 199 36.63 10.82 -22.40
C ASP A 199 37.91 10.22 -22.97
N GLN A 200 37.83 8.97 -23.48
CA GLN A 200 38.97 8.33 -24.12
C GLN A 200 39.40 9.09 -25.38
N LEU A 201 38.46 9.46 -26.25
CA LEU A 201 38.76 10.24 -27.45
C LEU A 201 39.41 11.59 -27.11
N VAL A 202 38.91 12.27 -26.07
CA VAL A 202 39.51 13.54 -25.61
C VAL A 202 40.93 13.36 -25.11
N VAL A 203 41.22 12.25 -24.41
CA VAL A 203 42.59 11.91 -23.98
C VAL A 203 43.47 11.62 -25.21
N ASP A 204 42.96 10.86 -26.17
CA ASP A 204 43.71 10.52 -27.40
C ASP A 204 44.01 11.76 -28.22
N VAL A 205 43.06 12.68 -28.39
CA VAL A 205 43.26 13.96 -29.10
C VAL A 205 44.29 14.85 -28.39
N LYS A 206 44.23 14.94 -27.06
CA LYS A 206 45.17 15.77 -26.25
C LYS A 206 46.62 15.24 -26.33
N ASN A 207 46.78 13.91 -26.37
CA ASN A 207 48.09 13.28 -26.35
C ASN A 207 48.63 13.02 -27.75
N ALA A 208 47.86 13.30 -28.81
CA ALA A 208 48.28 13.06 -30.19
C ALA A 208 49.42 13.99 -30.58
N THR A 209 50.55 13.41 -30.93
CA THR A 209 51.65 14.13 -31.57
C THR A 209 51.45 14.08 -33.09
N ILE A 210 50.86 15.13 -33.64
CA ILE A 210 50.52 15.20 -35.07
C ILE A 210 51.80 15.38 -35.88
N THR A 211 52.24 14.34 -36.61
CA THR A 211 53.44 14.34 -37.48
C THR A 211 53.07 14.32 -38.94
N SER A 212 51.82 14.01 -39.30
CA SER A 212 51.35 13.96 -40.69
C SER A 212 49.93 14.51 -40.85
N LEU A 213 49.58 14.96 -42.05
CA LEU A 213 48.26 15.43 -42.42
C LEU A 213 47.22 14.29 -42.31
N ASP A 214 47.61 13.08 -42.62
CA ASP A 214 46.71 11.91 -42.55
C ASP A 214 46.26 11.62 -41.14
N GLN A 215 47.13 11.76 -40.12
CA GLN A 215 46.79 11.60 -38.71
C GLN A 215 45.79 12.67 -38.26
N LEU A 216 45.91 13.91 -38.73
CA LEU A 216 44.94 14.95 -38.44
C LEU A 216 43.56 14.64 -39.01
N VAL A 217 43.53 14.15 -40.27
CA VAL A 217 42.26 13.77 -40.91
C VAL A 217 41.59 12.60 -40.20
N GLU A 218 42.34 11.60 -39.75
CA GLU A 218 41.79 10.48 -38.95
C GLU A 218 41.20 10.94 -37.63
N LEU A 219 41.87 11.82 -36.87
CA LEU A 219 41.36 12.36 -35.60
C LEU A 219 40.10 13.19 -35.81
N LEU A 220 40.06 14.02 -36.85
CA LEU A 220 38.87 14.80 -37.21
C LEU A 220 37.69 13.91 -37.59
N ALA A 221 37.95 12.84 -38.35
CA ALA A 221 36.93 11.87 -38.74
C ALA A 221 36.39 11.12 -37.51
N ALA A 222 37.26 10.71 -36.58
CA ALA A 222 36.87 10.08 -35.31
C ALA A 222 36.01 11.02 -34.45
N THR A 223 36.40 12.30 -34.32
CA THR A 223 35.66 13.30 -33.56
C THR A 223 34.26 13.55 -34.16
N ARG A 224 34.16 13.69 -35.50
CA ARG A 224 32.88 13.85 -36.20
C ARG A 224 31.99 12.62 -36.08
N SER A 225 32.56 11.42 -36.19
CA SER A 225 31.82 10.17 -35.98
C SER A 225 31.26 10.08 -34.54
N MET A 226 32.04 10.47 -33.53
CA MET A 226 31.61 10.50 -32.15
C MET A 226 30.52 11.55 -31.92
N GLN A 227 30.61 12.73 -32.56
CA GLN A 227 29.52 13.75 -32.50
C GLN A 227 28.22 13.19 -33.08
N GLY A 228 28.26 12.48 -34.20
CA GLY A 228 27.09 11.78 -34.75
C GLY A 228 26.49 10.79 -33.76
N ALA A 229 27.34 9.95 -33.18
CA ALA A 229 26.88 8.97 -32.17
C ALA A 229 26.28 9.62 -30.92
N VAL A 230 26.77 10.77 -30.45
CA VAL A 230 26.19 11.53 -29.31
C VAL A 230 24.87 12.16 -29.71
N ILE A 231 24.69 12.62 -30.95
CA ILE A 231 23.40 13.13 -31.44
C ILE A 231 22.35 12.02 -31.48
N ASP A 232 22.74 10.82 -31.93
CA ASP A 232 21.84 9.67 -31.99
C ASP A 232 21.32 9.24 -30.59
N LEU A 233 22.08 9.51 -29.53
CA LEU A 233 21.60 9.28 -28.15
C LEU A 233 20.33 10.03 -27.82
N GLN A 234 20.04 11.17 -28.43
CA GLN A 234 18.82 11.93 -28.19
C GLN A 234 17.56 11.15 -28.57
N ASN A 235 17.69 10.13 -29.43
CA ASN A 235 16.59 9.26 -29.81
C ASN A 235 16.34 8.12 -28.81
N VAL A 236 17.21 7.94 -27.82
CA VAL A 236 17.04 6.91 -26.78
C VAL A 236 16.01 7.37 -25.78
N ARG A 237 14.97 6.58 -25.61
CA ARG A 237 13.88 6.89 -24.66
C ARG A 237 14.40 6.95 -23.23
N TYR A 238 13.98 7.96 -22.47
CA TYR A 238 14.40 8.24 -21.07
C TYR A 238 15.88 8.63 -20.89
N ILE A 239 16.60 9.01 -21.95
CA ILE A 239 17.96 9.50 -21.82
C ILE A 239 17.99 10.87 -21.11
N ASP A 240 19.05 11.12 -20.36
CA ASP A 240 19.29 12.44 -19.76
C ASP A 240 19.79 13.41 -20.84
N THR A 241 18.89 14.26 -21.32
CA THR A 241 19.17 15.24 -22.38
C THR A 241 20.19 16.30 -21.96
N ALA A 242 20.26 16.62 -20.67
CA ALA A 242 21.24 17.60 -20.15
C ALA A 242 22.66 17.01 -20.22
N ALA A 243 22.82 15.75 -19.83
CA ALA A 243 24.08 15.04 -19.92
C ALA A 243 24.53 14.84 -21.38
N VAL A 244 23.61 14.52 -22.30
CA VAL A 244 23.91 14.43 -23.74
C VAL A 244 24.36 15.79 -24.29
N SER A 245 23.72 16.88 -23.88
CA SER A 245 24.12 18.23 -24.30
C SER A 245 25.53 18.61 -23.82
N ALA A 246 25.88 18.27 -22.58
CA ALA A 246 27.21 18.47 -22.02
C ALA A 246 28.29 17.69 -22.78
N LEU A 247 27.99 16.42 -23.16
CA LEU A 247 28.88 15.62 -24.01
C LEU A 247 29.10 16.25 -25.38
N ARG A 248 28.04 16.78 -25.98
CA ARG A 248 28.11 17.48 -27.27
C ARG A 248 28.96 18.73 -27.18
N GLU A 249 28.79 19.57 -26.16
CA GLU A 249 29.59 20.78 -25.92
C GLU A 249 31.08 20.43 -25.76
N THR A 250 31.39 19.38 -24.99
CA THR A 250 32.74 18.88 -24.82
C THR A 250 33.37 18.52 -26.15
N LEU A 251 32.69 17.76 -27.02
CA LEU A 251 33.20 17.39 -28.34
C LEU A 251 33.34 18.59 -29.30
N GLN A 252 32.49 19.60 -29.18
CA GLN A 252 32.58 20.82 -30.00
C GLN A 252 33.85 21.61 -29.71
N GLN A 253 34.30 21.68 -28.44
CA GLN A 253 35.53 22.37 -28.04
C GLN A 253 36.79 21.74 -28.66
N TYR A 254 36.76 20.46 -28.99
CA TYR A 254 37.89 19.75 -29.61
C TYR A 254 37.80 19.62 -31.13
N ASN A 255 36.75 20.14 -31.76
CA ASN A 255 36.56 20.14 -33.22
C ASN A 255 36.85 21.52 -33.85
N ALA A 256 37.13 22.54 -33.01
CA ALA A 256 37.51 23.89 -33.42
C ALA A 256 39.04 23.99 -33.56
#